data_b3c3c3ba7d5c755a5d34c875800eac9f
#
_entry.id   b3c3c3ba7d5c755a5d34c875800eac9f
#
_cell.length_a   1.000
_cell.length_b   1.000
_cell.length_c   1.000
_cell.angle_alpha   90.00
_cell.angle_beta   90.00
_cell.angle_gamma   90.00
#
_symmetry.space_group_name_H-M   'P 1'
#
loop_
_entity.id
_entity.type
_entity.pdbx_description
1 polymer ?
#
loop_
_entity_poly.entity_id
_entity_poly.type
_entity_poly.pdbx_seq_one_letter_code
_entity_poly.pdbx_strand_id
1 'polypeptide(L)'
;MQGPSERQALQLVQHARARQFDVSRDEFLATDEAVRIYSLIISRLAEFAHTDYARLKIGTLFPSSSRELIEENRIVASRSLQAARLMAGQGIEEQLRSLRPLRERAPSRIRERALVASNPEDFQRLKSCGLDRLIDLHLAESPQELLALAQSYSLISLVGEGIGDAEGVERAESLEEWYLVPEAVLGFYKENMETLLAAAKAAAKLQAAGLEDFLHWDDLFRLIGSLGEEGDPEEERLSTLAARLKGCLEKAAAAANEELKSRIEQSSLTLEGTDLLQVMSRGEGIRELFELQMKEIFSGVAEEAKERAREELDLKGSEGVWLDEIFPSSVCYPLELDQGALRSFEQELRGRVEERGLRAKRELARSLAGERGRAEELVRHMMEFDYYYALGSFALEEDLSFPEIVEETCLCFQGGRNLFLRQPEEVSYCLGGGAGEPGERVALLSGVNSGGKTSLLDLISQIAILAQMGLPVPAESCRICLFEQLYYFSKSRGTLSAGAFETAMRKFSVVENEKRKLVLADELESITEPGASARIIACMLDELNRRRSAAVFVSHLAEDVLRFTESSVRVDGIEAEGLDENNCLVVCRSPRYNYLAKSTPELILDRLARTTKGREKEFYARLLGRFR
;
A
#
# COMPACT_ATOMS: atom_id res chain seq x y z
N MET A 1 5.52 24.86 6.67
CA MET A 1 6.72 24.20 7.27
C MET A 1 6.78 22.79 6.73
N GLN A 2 7.91 22.37 6.17
CA GLN A 2 8.07 20.97 5.79
C GLN A 2 8.10 20.13 7.07
N GLY A 3 7.31 19.05 7.12
CA GLY A 3 7.31 18.12 8.24
C GLY A 3 8.67 17.40 8.38
N PRO A 4 8.90 16.66 9.48
CA PRO A 4 10.12 15.89 9.66
C PRO A 4 10.28 14.87 8.54
N SER A 5 11.52 14.58 8.12
CA SER A 5 11.79 13.47 7.19
C SER A 5 11.33 12.13 7.81
N GLU A 6 11.01 11.12 6.99
CA GLU A 6 10.61 9.79 7.49
C GLU A 6 11.58 9.23 8.53
N ARG A 7 12.87 9.38 8.29
CA ARG A 7 13.92 8.96 9.24
C ARG A 7 13.83 9.69 10.59
N GLN A 8 13.55 10.98 10.58
CA GLN A 8 13.37 11.77 11.80
C GLN A 8 12.08 11.37 12.54
N ALA A 9 10.99 11.12 11.79
CA ALA A 9 9.74 10.65 12.36
C ALA A 9 9.90 9.28 13.04
N LEU A 10 10.56 8.32 12.39
CA LEU A 10 10.86 7.01 12.96
C LEU A 10 11.69 7.13 14.25
N GLN A 11 12.73 7.95 14.25
CA GLN A 11 13.55 8.18 15.43
C GLN A 11 12.74 8.77 16.59
N LEU A 12 11.87 9.74 16.30
CA LEU A 12 10.99 10.35 17.33
C LEU A 12 10.05 9.30 17.96
N VAL A 13 9.44 8.45 17.14
CA VAL A 13 8.54 7.38 17.63
C VAL A 13 9.32 6.37 18.48
N GLN A 14 10.49 5.92 18.02
CA GLN A 14 11.35 5.01 18.77
C GLN A 14 11.78 5.61 20.12
N HIS A 15 12.19 6.89 20.15
CA HIS A 15 12.55 7.57 21.40
C HIS A 15 11.36 7.76 22.34
N ALA A 16 10.17 8.09 21.81
CA ALA A 16 8.97 8.19 22.63
C ALA A 16 8.63 6.85 23.29
N ARG A 17 8.69 5.75 22.52
CA ARG A 17 8.45 4.40 23.03
C ARG A 17 9.52 3.96 24.04
N ALA A 18 10.80 4.26 23.78
CA ALA A 18 11.88 3.97 24.71
C ALA A 18 11.68 4.68 26.05
N ARG A 19 11.25 5.95 26.05
CA ARG A 19 10.94 6.69 27.28
C ARG A 19 9.75 6.10 28.05
N GLN A 20 8.76 5.56 27.36
CA GLN A 20 7.61 4.92 28.00
C GLN A 20 8.03 3.72 28.87
N PHE A 21 9.09 3.01 28.47
CA PHE A 21 9.62 1.84 29.18
C PHE A 21 10.91 2.13 29.96
N ASP A 22 11.25 3.40 30.14
CA ASP A 22 12.47 3.86 30.83
C ASP A 22 13.77 3.19 30.31
N VAL A 23 13.89 3.05 29.01
CA VAL A 23 15.04 2.47 28.32
C VAL A 23 15.68 3.45 27.34
N SER A 24 16.96 3.22 27.02
CA SER A 24 17.65 3.92 25.94
C SER A 24 17.63 3.06 24.67
N ARG A 25 17.11 3.60 23.56
CA ARG A 25 17.07 2.92 22.26
C ARG A 25 18.45 2.48 21.78
N ASP A 26 19.47 3.32 21.99
CA ASP A 26 20.80 3.15 21.42
C ASP A 26 21.75 2.34 22.34
N GLU A 27 21.23 1.81 23.46
CA GLU A 27 22.07 1.16 24.46
C GLU A 27 22.43 -0.28 24.11
N PHE A 28 21.49 -1.03 23.51
CA PHE A 28 21.71 -2.44 23.23
C PHE A 28 22.68 -2.67 22.07
N LEU A 29 22.51 -1.97 20.94
CA LEU A 29 23.36 -2.11 19.75
C LEU A 29 24.61 -1.24 19.89
N ALA A 30 25.66 -1.79 20.48
CA ALA A 30 26.84 -1.01 20.90
C ALA A 30 27.88 -0.78 19.78
N THR A 31 27.75 -1.43 18.62
CA THR A 31 28.69 -1.32 17.50
C THR A 31 27.98 -1.13 16.17
N ASP A 32 28.66 -0.51 15.19
CA ASP A 32 28.14 -0.29 13.84
C ASP A 32 27.71 -1.61 13.17
N GLU A 33 28.45 -2.69 13.42
CA GLU A 33 28.15 -4.01 12.85
C GLU A 33 26.86 -4.60 13.45
N ALA A 34 26.63 -4.45 14.76
CA ALA A 34 25.37 -4.83 15.39
C ALA A 34 24.18 -4.04 14.82
N VAL A 35 24.38 -2.73 14.58
CA VAL A 35 23.38 -1.88 13.90
C VAL A 35 23.15 -2.33 12.46
N ARG A 36 24.19 -2.76 11.75
CA ARG A 36 24.06 -3.31 10.39
C ARG A 36 23.19 -4.57 10.36
N ILE A 37 23.47 -5.52 11.26
CA ILE A 37 22.66 -6.75 11.37
C ILE A 37 21.20 -6.43 11.68
N TYR A 38 20.95 -5.54 12.65
CA TYR A 38 19.60 -5.06 12.97
C TYR A 38 18.90 -4.45 11.73
N SER A 39 19.62 -3.60 10.99
CA SER A 39 19.05 -2.96 9.79
C SER A 39 18.67 -3.97 8.71
N LEU A 40 19.48 -5.03 8.53
CA LEU A 40 19.18 -6.12 7.61
C LEU A 40 17.95 -6.93 8.06
N ILE A 41 17.81 -7.20 9.35
CA ILE A 41 16.63 -7.87 9.91
C ILE A 41 15.37 -7.03 9.65
N ILE A 42 15.39 -5.73 9.97
CA ILE A 42 14.26 -4.83 9.73
C ILE A 42 13.91 -4.75 8.24
N SER A 43 14.93 -4.68 7.37
CA SER A 43 14.70 -4.69 5.91
C SER A 43 14.05 -5.99 5.44
N ARG A 44 14.52 -7.15 5.93
CA ARG A 44 13.94 -8.45 5.61
C ARG A 44 12.51 -8.58 6.08
N LEU A 45 12.22 -8.16 7.32
CA LEU A 45 10.87 -8.12 7.86
C LEU A 45 9.94 -7.21 7.04
N ALA A 46 10.44 -6.05 6.60
CA ALA A 46 9.67 -5.09 5.82
C ALA A 46 9.27 -5.60 4.42
N GLU A 47 9.95 -6.63 3.89
CA GLU A 47 9.58 -7.27 2.62
C GLU A 47 8.21 -7.95 2.70
N PHE A 48 7.76 -8.34 3.89
CA PHE A 48 6.46 -8.96 4.15
C PHE A 48 5.31 -7.96 4.27
N ALA A 49 5.60 -6.68 4.42
CA ALA A 49 4.59 -5.63 4.51
C ALA A 49 4.14 -5.17 3.12
N HIS A 50 2.83 -4.98 2.95
CA HIS A 50 2.22 -4.60 1.68
C HIS A 50 1.99 -3.10 1.58
N THR A 51 1.78 -2.41 2.73
CA THR A 51 1.54 -0.98 2.82
C THR A 51 2.79 -0.22 3.32
N ASP A 52 2.92 1.04 2.90
CA ASP A 52 3.99 1.92 3.40
C ASP A 52 3.84 2.19 4.89
N TYR A 53 2.59 2.24 5.39
CA TYR A 53 2.32 2.37 6.81
C TYR A 53 2.93 1.21 7.62
N ALA A 54 2.69 -0.03 7.20
CA ALA A 54 3.23 -1.21 7.87
C ALA A 54 4.77 -1.23 7.83
N ARG A 55 5.38 -0.88 6.68
CA ARG A 55 6.85 -0.77 6.56
C ARG A 55 7.44 0.25 7.52
N LEU A 56 6.83 1.44 7.61
CA LEU A 56 7.26 2.48 8.54
C LEU A 56 7.09 2.03 9.99
N LYS A 57 5.98 1.36 10.32
CA LYS A 57 5.72 0.85 11.66
C LYS A 57 6.70 -0.24 12.06
N ILE A 58 7.06 -1.16 11.16
CA ILE A 58 8.13 -2.15 11.36
C ILE A 58 9.45 -1.43 11.72
N GLY A 59 9.79 -0.35 11.03
CA GLY A 59 10.95 0.48 11.34
C GLY A 59 10.95 1.10 12.74
N THR A 60 9.83 1.08 13.47
CA THR A 60 9.78 1.55 14.87
C THR A 60 10.20 0.50 15.89
N LEU A 61 10.30 -0.77 15.51
CA LEU A 61 10.78 -1.84 16.39
C LEU A 61 12.26 -1.62 16.69
N PHE A 62 12.68 -1.87 17.91
CA PHE A 62 14.08 -1.83 18.32
C PHE A 62 14.33 -2.85 19.44
N PRO A 63 15.55 -3.44 19.52
CA PRO A 63 15.89 -4.37 20.58
C PRO A 63 16.13 -3.62 21.90
N SER A 64 15.74 -4.22 23.00
CA SER A 64 15.85 -3.65 24.35
C SER A 64 16.20 -4.70 25.39
N SER A 65 16.72 -4.26 26.53
CA SER A 65 16.89 -5.09 27.74
C SER A 65 15.68 -5.05 28.68
N SER A 66 14.66 -4.22 28.37
CA SER A 66 13.42 -4.16 29.17
C SER A 66 12.56 -5.40 28.94
N ARG A 67 12.40 -6.17 30.01
CA ARG A 67 11.53 -7.36 29.99
C ARG A 67 10.08 -7.01 29.65
N GLU A 68 9.60 -5.89 30.17
CA GLU A 68 8.23 -5.42 29.96
C GLU A 68 7.96 -5.12 28.48
N LEU A 69 8.84 -4.37 27.82
CA LEU A 69 8.74 -4.07 26.40
C LEU A 69 8.83 -5.35 25.54
N ILE A 70 9.73 -6.26 25.89
CA ILE A 70 9.91 -7.55 25.20
C ILE A 70 8.63 -8.39 25.29
N GLU A 71 8.03 -8.52 26.49
CA GLU A 71 6.81 -9.29 26.70
C GLU A 71 5.61 -8.66 25.97
N GLU A 72 5.47 -7.33 25.95
CA GLU A 72 4.44 -6.65 25.17
C GLU A 72 4.56 -6.99 23.67
N ASN A 73 5.77 -6.84 23.12
CA ASN A 73 6.02 -7.18 21.71
C ASN A 73 5.80 -8.67 21.41
N ARG A 74 6.14 -9.55 22.36
CA ARG A 74 5.95 -11.00 22.23
C ARG A 74 4.48 -11.38 22.16
N ILE A 75 3.62 -10.73 22.95
CA ILE A 75 2.17 -10.93 22.88
C ILE A 75 1.66 -10.53 21.48
N VAL A 76 2.10 -9.37 20.98
CA VAL A 76 1.75 -8.89 19.64
C VAL A 76 2.22 -9.87 18.59
N ALA A 77 3.50 -10.29 18.61
CA ALA A 77 4.06 -11.22 17.64
C ALA A 77 3.37 -12.60 17.65
N SER A 78 2.99 -13.10 18.84
CA SER A 78 2.26 -14.36 18.99
C SER A 78 0.87 -14.30 18.34
N ARG A 79 0.11 -13.21 18.59
CA ARG A 79 -1.19 -12.97 17.95
C ARG A 79 -1.04 -12.80 16.43
N SER A 80 -0.01 -12.10 15.98
CA SER A 80 0.31 -11.91 14.58
C SER A 80 0.58 -13.24 13.87
N LEU A 81 1.34 -14.14 14.48
CA LEU A 81 1.60 -15.48 13.95
C LEU A 81 0.32 -16.31 13.84
N GLN A 82 -0.56 -16.22 14.84
CA GLN A 82 -1.86 -16.90 14.80
C GLN A 82 -2.73 -16.35 13.67
N ALA A 83 -2.79 -15.02 13.51
CA ALA A 83 -3.55 -14.38 12.44
C ALA A 83 -3.01 -14.76 11.05
N ALA A 84 -1.69 -14.76 10.85
CA ALA A 84 -1.07 -15.18 9.60
C ALA A 84 -1.39 -16.64 9.26
N ARG A 85 -1.38 -17.55 10.24
CA ARG A 85 -1.77 -18.97 10.04
C ARG A 85 -3.22 -19.12 9.60
N LEU A 86 -4.14 -18.35 10.19
CA LEU A 86 -5.56 -18.39 9.84
C LEU A 86 -5.83 -17.77 8.47
N MET A 87 -5.04 -16.78 8.08
CA MET A 87 -5.19 -16.09 6.79
C MET A 87 -4.38 -16.74 5.66
N ALA A 88 -3.53 -17.73 5.97
CA ALA A 88 -2.72 -18.42 4.97
C ALA A 88 -3.59 -19.04 3.87
N GLY A 89 -3.30 -18.72 2.61
CA GLY A 89 -4.04 -19.21 1.44
C GLY A 89 -5.38 -18.52 1.18
N GLN A 90 -5.80 -17.52 1.98
CA GLN A 90 -7.05 -16.77 1.78
C GLN A 90 -6.90 -15.59 0.79
N GLY A 91 -5.67 -15.34 0.32
CA GLY A 91 -5.38 -14.30 -0.67
C GLY A 91 -5.71 -12.88 -0.19
N ILE A 92 -5.45 -12.56 1.10
CA ILE A 92 -5.67 -11.23 1.66
C ILE A 92 -4.64 -10.23 1.13
N GLU A 93 -3.49 -10.70 0.70
CA GLU A 93 -2.36 -9.89 0.24
C GLU A 93 -2.73 -8.96 -0.93
N GLU A 94 -3.63 -9.41 -1.82
CA GLU A 94 -4.12 -8.61 -2.93
C GLU A 94 -4.86 -7.35 -2.44
N GLN A 95 -5.72 -7.52 -1.43
CA GLN A 95 -6.45 -6.41 -0.83
C GLN A 95 -5.50 -5.47 -0.07
N LEU A 96 -4.55 -6.02 0.69
CA LEU A 96 -3.57 -5.21 1.43
C LEU A 96 -2.68 -4.40 0.47
N ARG A 97 -2.27 -4.96 -0.67
CA ARG A 97 -1.50 -4.25 -1.70
C ARG A 97 -2.25 -3.08 -2.35
N SER A 98 -3.58 -3.13 -2.37
CA SER A 98 -4.42 -2.07 -2.92
C SER A 98 -4.70 -0.94 -1.92
N LEU A 99 -4.35 -1.10 -0.65
CA LEU A 99 -4.53 -0.04 0.35
C LEU A 99 -3.56 1.12 0.11
N ARG A 100 -4.10 2.34 0.12
CA ARG A 100 -3.34 3.59 0.02
C ARG A 100 -3.82 4.56 1.10
N PRO A 101 -2.99 5.51 1.54
CA PRO A 101 -3.46 6.63 2.35
C PRO A 101 -4.59 7.34 1.64
N LEU A 102 -5.68 7.62 2.38
CA LEU A 102 -6.82 8.33 1.82
C LEU A 102 -6.41 9.74 1.40
N ARG A 103 -6.92 10.16 0.24
CA ARG A 103 -6.61 11.44 -0.38
C ARG A 103 -7.77 12.40 -0.21
N GLU A 104 -7.46 13.64 0.13
CA GLU A 104 -8.38 14.76 0.04
C GLU A 104 -8.09 15.49 -1.27
N ARG A 105 -9.00 15.35 -2.23
CA ARG A 105 -8.96 16.15 -3.44
C ARG A 105 -10.14 17.10 -3.42
N ALA A 106 -9.86 18.37 -3.60
CA ALA A 106 -10.94 19.32 -3.82
C ALA A 106 -11.73 18.89 -5.07
N PRO A 107 -13.06 18.73 -4.98
CA PRO A 107 -13.86 18.41 -6.15
C PRO A 107 -13.68 19.48 -7.24
N SER A 108 -13.81 19.07 -8.50
CA SER A 108 -13.78 19.99 -9.62
C SER A 108 -14.97 20.96 -9.54
N ARG A 109 -14.73 22.22 -9.92
CA ARG A 109 -15.77 23.25 -9.91
C ARG A 109 -16.90 22.86 -10.86
N ILE A 110 -18.12 22.89 -10.34
CA ILE A 110 -19.36 22.65 -11.06
C ILE A 110 -19.72 23.92 -11.82
N ARG A 111 -19.93 23.83 -13.13
CA ARG A 111 -20.22 24.98 -13.99
C ARG A 111 -21.61 24.94 -14.61
N GLU A 112 -22.24 23.80 -14.61
CA GLU A 112 -23.55 23.56 -15.25
C GLU A 112 -24.71 23.90 -14.33
N ARG A 113 -24.45 23.98 -13.01
CA ARG A 113 -25.41 24.35 -11.97
C ARG A 113 -24.94 25.56 -11.19
N ALA A 114 -25.90 26.29 -10.60
CA ALA A 114 -25.63 27.40 -9.71
C ALA A 114 -26.48 27.34 -8.44
N LEU A 115 -25.95 27.91 -7.36
CA LEU A 115 -26.72 28.20 -6.14
C LEU A 115 -27.12 29.66 -6.19
N VAL A 116 -28.39 29.95 -5.97
CA VAL A 116 -28.91 31.32 -5.92
C VAL A 116 -29.55 31.56 -4.56
N ALA A 117 -29.05 32.54 -3.84
CA ALA A 117 -29.65 33.01 -2.59
C ALA A 117 -30.67 34.09 -2.88
N SER A 118 -31.83 34.06 -2.21
CA SER A 118 -32.89 35.06 -2.33
C SER A 118 -32.66 36.31 -1.45
N ASN A 119 -31.69 36.22 -0.53
CA ASN A 119 -31.34 37.30 0.39
C ASN A 119 -29.84 37.34 0.73
N PRO A 120 -29.31 38.49 1.18
CA PRO A 120 -27.88 38.63 1.52
C PRO A 120 -27.41 37.75 2.69
N GLU A 121 -28.28 37.39 3.62
CA GLU A 121 -27.93 36.56 4.79
C GLU A 121 -27.59 35.13 4.36
N ASP A 122 -28.46 34.51 3.57
CA ASP A 122 -28.24 33.17 3.01
C ASP A 122 -27.04 33.17 2.07
N PHE A 123 -26.86 34.21 1.26
CA PHE A 123 -25.68 34.37 0.41
C PHE A 123 -24.37 34.34 1.24
N GLN A 124 -24.30 35.14 2.31
CA GLN A 124 -23.13 35.15 3.18
C GLN A 124 -22.92 33.83 3.92
N ARG A 125 -23.99 33.16 4.32
CA ARG A 125 -23.96 31.82 4.94
C ARG A 125 -23.36 30.81 4.00
N LEU A 126 -23.86 30.70 2.77
CA LEU A 126 -23.36 29.76 1.74
C LEU A 126 -21.88 30.05 1.40
N LYS A 127 -21.51 31.32 1.32
CA LYS A 127 -20.13 31.75 1.08
C LYS A 127 -19.20 31.39 2.25
N SER A 128 -19.68 31.56 3.51
CA SER A 128 -18.90 31.17 4.69
C SER A 128 -18.63 29.66 4.79
N CYS A 129 -19.49 28.84 4.21
CA CYS A 129 -19.28 27.39 4.06
C CYS A 129 -18.27 27.04 2.95
N GLY A 130 -17.79 28.01 2.18
CA GLY A 130 -16.81 27.79 1.11
C GLY A 130 -17.38 27.20 -0.17
N LEU A 131 -18.71 27.17 -0.32
CA LEU A 131 -19.40 26.60 -1.48
C LEU A 131 -19.12 27.38 -2.78
N ASP A 132 -18.80 28.67 -2.68
CA ASP A 132 -18.40 29.55 -3.79
C ASP A 132 -17.14 29.05 -4.54
N ARG A 133 -16.36 28.17 -3.92
CA ARG A 133 -15.20 27.51 -4.55
C ARG A 133 -15.59 26.32 -5.42
N LEU A 134 -16.73 25.70 -5.12
CA LEU A 134 -17.18 24.44 -5.72
C LEU A 134 -18.22 24.67 -6.81
N ILE A 135 -19.09 25.67 -6.63
CA ILE A 135 -20.22 25.98 -7.52
C ILE A 135 -20.38 27.49 -7.63
N ASP A 136 -20.95 27.96 -8.73
CA ASP A 136 -21.25 29.38 -8.90
C ASP A 136 -22.36 29.81 -7.93
N LEU A 137 -22.10 30.87 -7.14
CA LEU A 137 -22.98 31.39 -6.11
C LEU A 137 -23.43 32.78 -6.50
N HIS A 138 -24.73 32.99 -6.64
CA HIS A 138 -25.35 34.25 -7.00
C HIS A 138 -26.35 34.73 -5.95
N LEU A 139 -26.57 36.02 -5.91
CA LEU A 139 -27.66 36.68 -5.18
C LEU A 139 -28.68 37.17 -6.21
N ALA A 140 -29.96 36.79 -6.07
CA ALA A 140 -31.04 37.34 -6.87
C ALA A 140 -32.13 37.89 -5.93
N GLU A 141 -32.46 39.14 -6.06
CA GLU A 141 -33.47 39.84 -5.24
C GLU A 141 -34.79 40.02 -6.00
N SER A 142 -34.83 39.67 -7.29
CA SER A 142 -36.01 39.79 -8.15
C SER A 142 -36.23 38.54 -9.04
N PRO A 143 -37.51 38.28 -9.44
CA PRO A 143 -37.82 37.18 -10.40
C PRO A 143 -37.11 37.37 -11.76
N GLN A 144 -36.88 38.61 -12.18
CA GLN A 144 -36.24 38.92 -13.46
C GLN A 144 -34.74 38.50 -13.46
N GLU A 145 -34.05 38.74 -12.34
CA GLU A 145 -32.66 38.33 -12.17
C GLU A 145 -32.55 36.79 -12.13
N LEU A 146 -33.48 36.11 -11.45
CA LEU A 146 -33.55 34.68 -11.40
C LEU A 146 -33.74 34.05 -12.79
N LEU A 147 -34.67 34.62 -13.59
CA LEU A 147 -34.91 34.18 -14.98
C LEU A 147 -33.70 34.40 -15.88
N ALA A 148 -32.96 35.50 -15.71
CA ALA A 148 -31.73 35.73 -16.45
C ALA A 148 -30.64 34.72 -16.12
N LEU A 149 -30.52 34.33 -14.85
CA LEU A 149 -29.60 33.26 -14.42
C LEU A 149 -30.03 31.88 -14.93
N ALA A 150 -31.34 31.57 -14.95
CA ALA A 150 -31.88 30.32 -15.45
C ALA A 150 -31.54 30.03 -16.93
N GLN A 151 -31.33 31.07 -17.71
CA GLN A 151 -30.88 30.94 -19.11
C GLN A 151 -29.40 30.53 -19.24
N SER A 152 -28.62 30.71 -18.17
CA SER A 152 -27.16 30.48 -18.18
C SER A 152 -26.73 29.14 -17.57
N TYR A 153 -27.61 28.50 -16.81
CA TYR A 153 -27.32 27.24 -16.11
C TYR A 153 -28.40 26.19 -16.44
N SER A 154 -28.02 24.92 -16.44
CA SER A 154 -28.93 23.80 -16.67
C SER A 154 -29.90 23.58 -15.52
N LEU A 155 -29.46 23.90 -14.29
CA LEU A 155 -30.26 23.80 -13.07
C LEU A 155 -29.80 24.82 -12.04
N ILE A 156 -30.76 25.49 -11.39
CA ILE A 156 -30.51 26.40 -10.28
C ILE A 156 -31.14 25.85 -9.01
N SER A 157 -30.37 25.77 -7.94
CA SER A 157 -30.92 25.52 -6.60
C SER A 157 -31.09 26.84 -5.86
N LEU A 158 -32.35 27.26 -5.66
CA LEU A 158 -32.74 28.51 -4.98
C LEU A 158 -32.80 28.27 -3.47
N VAL A 159 -32.05 29.07 -2.73
CA VAL A 159 -32.01 29.09 -1.27
C VAL A 159 -32.75 30.31 -0.74
N GLY A 160 -33.71 30.10 0.16
CA GLY A 160 -34.54 31.15 0.76
C GLY A 160 -35.93 31.25 0.17
N GLU A 161 -36.72 32.18 0.68
CA GLU A 161 -38.11 32.41 0.31
C GLU A 161 -38.27 33.77 -0.43
N GLY A 162 -39.39 33.92 -1.14
CA GLY A 162 -39.83 35.25 -1.62
C GLY A 162 -39.63 35.52 -3.12
N ILE A 163 -38.89 34.71 -3.86
CA ILE A 163 -38.77 34.81 -5.32
C ILE A 163 -39.63 33.74 -5.95
N GLY A 164 -40.40 34.05 -7.00
CA GLY A 164 -41.32 33.13 -7.67
C GLY A 164 -40.61 31.90 -8.27
N ASP A 165 -41.43 30.92 -8.68
CA ASP A 165 -40.95 29.72 -9.35
C ASP A 165 -40.62 30.01 -10.82
N ALA A 166 -39.58 29.41 -11.35
CA ALA A 166 -39.18 29.51 -12.74
C ALA A 166 -38.75 28.11 -13.25
N GLU A 167 -38.85 27.91 -14.53
CA GLU A 167 -38.42 26.67 -15.18
C GLU A 167 -36.87 26.50 -15.04
N GLY A 168 -36.40 25.32 -14.69
CA GLY A 168 -34.99 25.05 -14.40
C GLY A 168 -34.52 25.53 -13.02
N VAL A 169 -35.45 25.96 -12.14
CA VAL A 169 -35.14 26.37 -10.77
C VAL A 169 -35.85 25.42 -9.79
N GLU A 170 -35.08 24.78 -8.94
CA GLU A 170 -35.60 24.02 -7.80
C GLU A 170 -35.39 24.79 -6.49
N ARG A 171 -36.31 24.65 -5.55
CA ARG A 171 -36.10 25.18 -4.20
C ARG A 171 -35.29 24.21 -3.36
N ALA A 172 -34.22 24.68 -2.74
CA ALA A 172 -33.42 23.89 -1.84
C ALA A 172 -34.21 23.54 -0.57
N GLU A 173 -34.39 22.24 -0.30
CA GLU A 173 -35.05 21.73 0.91
C GLU A 173 -34.09 21.67 2.13
N SER A 174 -32.78 21.66 1.89
CA SER A 174 -31.75 21.63 2.92
C SER A 174 -30.58 22.53 2.55
N LEU A 175 -29.93 23.10 3.58
CA LEU A 175 -28.70 23.89 3.44
C LEU A 175 -27.42 23.08 3.67
N GLU A 176 -27.56 21.77 3.86
CA GLU A 176 -26.40 20.90 4.10
C GLU A 176 -25.63 20.65 2.80
N GLU A 177 -24.29 20.48 2.94
CA GLU A 177 -23.36 20.29 1.81
C GLU A 177 -23.77 19.09 0.93
N TRP A 178 -24.16 17.98 1.55
CA TRP A 178 -24.60 16.77 0.81
C TRP A 178 -25.83 17.02 -0.07
N TYR A 179 -26.66 18.03 0.24
CA TYR A 179 -27.83 18.41 -0.53
C TYR A 179 -27.49 19.41 -1.63
N LEU A 180 -26.77 20.47 -1.29
CA LEU A 180 -26.45 21.54 -2.21
C LEU A 180 -25.38 21.15 -3.23
N VAL A 181 -24.33 20.47 -2.77
CA VAL A 181 -23.18 20.05 -3.58
C VAL A 181 -22.80 18.60 -3.24
N PRO A 182 -23.66 17.61 -3.58
CA PRO A 182 -23.40 16.20 -3.27
C PRO A 182 -22.06 15.71 -3.84
N GLU A 183 -21.56 16.31 -4.92
CA GLU A 183 -20.28 16.01 -5.51
C GLU A 183 -19.08 16.23 -4.55
N ALA A 184 -19.22 17.14 -3.59
CA ALA A 184 -18.20 17.38 -2.57
C ALA A 184 -18.04 16.15 -1.66
N VAL A 185 -19.18 15.60 -1.19
CA VAL A 185 -19.21 14.39 -0.37
C VAL A 185 -18.77 13.17 -1.20
N LEU A 186 -19.39 12.96 -2.35
CA LEU A 186 -19.11 11.79 -3.20
C LEU A 186 -17.69 11.79 -3.76
N GLY A 187 -17.09 12.96 -3.96
CA GLY A 187 -15.74 13.13 -4.49
C GLY A 187 -14.69 12.41 -3.65
N PHE A 188 -14.79 12.50 -2.31
CA PHE A 188 -13.91 11.79 -1.39
C PHE A 188 -13.98 10.27 -1.58
N TYR A 189 -15.19 9.71 -1.65
CA TYR A 189 -15.40 8.28 -1.79
C TYR A 189 -14.97 7.77 -3.17
N LYS A 190 -15.27 8.51 -4.25
CA LYS A 190 -14.87 8.16 -5.62
C LYS A 190 -13.36 8.17 -5.80
N GLU A 191 -12.67 9.18 -5.26
CA GLU A 191 -11.20 9.26 -5.32
C GLU A 191 -10.53 8.12 -4.57
N ASN A 192 -11.15 7.63 -3.50
CA ASN A 192 -10.63 6.57 -2.63
C ASN A 192 -11.30 5.21 -2.83
N MET A 193 -12.14 5.05 -3.86
CA MET A 193 -12.98 3.86 -4.05
C MET A 193 -12.19 2.56 -4.03
N GLU A 194 -11.07 2.49 -4.74
CA GLU A 194 -10.23 1.29 -4.81
C GLU A 194 -9.75 0.87 -3.41
N THR A 195 -9.25 1.83 -2.64
CA THR A 195 -8.77 1.59 -1.27
C THR A 195 -9.91 1.19 -0.32
N LEU A 196 -11.06 1.85 -0.41
CA LEU A 196 -12.23 1.57 0.42
C LEU A 196 -12.80 0.18 0.13
N LEU A 197 -12.93 -0.19 -1.14
CA LEU A 197 -13.37 -1.53 -1.54
C LEU A 197 -12.36 -2.61 -1.12
N ALA A 198 -11.06 -2.35 -1.23
CA ALA A 198 -10.02 -3.26 -0.77
C ALA A 198 -10.09 -3.45 0.76
N ALA A 199 -10.26 -2.36 1.52
CA ALA A 199 -10.41 -2.41 2.96
C ALA A 199 -11.66 -3.18 3.40
N ALA A 200 -12.81 -2.95 2.74
CA ALA A 200 -14.04 -3.68 3.01
C ALA A 200 -13.91 -5.19 2.71
N LYS A 201 -13.30 -5.55 1.58
CA LYS A 201 -13.03 -6.96 1.23
C LYS A 201 -12.06 -7.63 2.22
N ALA A 202 -11.02 -6.91 2.66
CA ALA A 202 -10.09 -7.40 3.67
C ALA A 202 -10.81 -7.65 5.00
N ALA A 203 -11.62 -6.69 5.47
CA ALA A 203 -12.42 -6.82 6.69
C ALA A 203 -13.38 -8.01 6.63
N ALA A 204 -14.08 -8.21 5.50
CA ALA A 204 -14.95 -9.36 5.31
C ALA A 204 -14.20 -10.71 5.42
N LYS A 205 -12.97 -10.79 4.89
CA LYS A 205 -12.11 -11.99 5.04
C LYS A 205 -11.70 -12.22 6.49
N LEU A 206 -11.33 -11.16 7.23
CA LEU A 206 -10.98 -11.25 8.65
C LEU A 206 -12.16 -11.72 9.50
N GLN A 207 -13.35 -11.21 9.23
CA GLN A 207 -14.59 -11.63 9.88
C GLN A 207 -14.91 -13.11 9.57
N ALA A 208 -14.78 -13.54 8.31
CA ALA A 208 -14.98 -14.93 7.92
C ALA A 208 -13.98 -15.90 8.59
N ALA A 209 -12.76 -15.43 8.87
CA ALA A 209 -11.75 -16.18 9.61
C ALA A 209 -11.95 -16.14 11.14
N GLY A 210 -12.92 -15.38 11.65
CA GLY A 210 -13.20 -15.23 13.08
C GLY A 210 -12.13 -14.47 13.85
N LEU A 211 -11.31 -13.67 13.15
CA LEU A 211 -10.24 -12.89 13.77
C LEU A 211 -10.76 -11.60 14.41
N GLU A 212 -11.73 -10.97 13.75
CA GLU A 212 -12.34 -9.73 14.19
C GLU A 212 -13.84 -9.70 13.86
N ASP A 213 -14.62 -8.91 14.60
CA ASP A 213 -16.05 -8.72 14.36
C ASP A 213 -16.32 -7.37 13.70
N PHE A 214 -16.70 -7.39 12.43
CA PHE A 214 -17.05 -6.23 11.63
C PHE A 214 -18.55 -6.09 11.37
N LEU A 215 -19.44 -6.79 12.10
CA LEU A 215 -20.88 -6.76 11.91
C LEU A 215 -21.47 -5.34 11.93
N HIS A 216 -20.92 -4.46 12.74
CA HIS A 216 -21.33 -3.05 12.81
C HIS A 216 -20.85 -2.19 11.62
N TRP A 217 -20.11 -2.76 10.66
CA TRP A 217 -19.64 -2.10 9.45
C TRP A 217 -20.39 -2.51 8.19
N ASP A 218 -21.34 -3.46 8.27
CA ASP A 218 -22.05 -4.00 7.11
C ASP A 218 -22.78 -2.92 6.31
N ASP A 219 -23.32 -1.90 6.98
CA ASP A 219 -23.97 -0.78 6.30
C ASP A 219 -22.98 0.04 5.49
N LEU A 220 -21.80 0.31 6.04
CA LEU A 220 -20.73 1.00 5.32
C LEU A 220 -20.24 0.19 4.12
N PHE A 221 -20.11 -1.13 4.26
CA PHE A 221 -19.68 -2.01 3.15
C PHE A 221 -20.68 -2.00 2.01
N ARG A 222 -21.99 -2.00 2.30
CA ARG A 222 -23.06 -1.86 1.31
C ARG A 222 -23.02 -0.51 0.61
N LEU A 223 -22.85 0.58 1.35
CA LEU A 223 -22.75 1.93 0.81
C LEU A 223 -21.51 2.12 -0.08
N ILE A 224 -20.35 1.57 0.30
CA ILE A 224 -19.15 1.59 -0.53
C ILE A 224 -19.37 0.76 -1.81
N GLY A 225 -20.03 -0.39 -1.71
CA GLY A 225 -20.39 -1.24 -2.85
C GLY A 225 -21.29 -0.50 -3.86
N SER A 226 -22.29 0.23 -3.38
CA SER A 226 -23.21 0.97 -4.24
C SER A 226 -22.58 2.16 -5.00
N LEU A 227 -21.41 2.63 -4.59
CA LEU A 227 -20.65 3.65 -5.34
C LEU A 227 -20.20 3.18 -6.73
N GLY A 228 -20.06 1.87 -6.92
CA GLY A 228 -19.64 1.24 -8.17
C GLY A 228 -20.79 0.73 -9.03
N GLU A 229 -22.05 0.82 -8.55
CA GLU A 229 -23.21 0.37 -9.31
C GLU A 229 -23.55 1.41 -10.39
N GLU A 230 -23.96 0.91 -11.55
CA GLU A 230 -24.32 1.72 -12.73
C GLU A 230 -25.47 2.69 -12.40
N GLY A 231 -25.42 3.90 -13.02
CA GLY A 231 -26.38 4.99 -12.79
C GLY A 231 -27.83 4.63 -13.12
N ASP A 232 -28.76 5.54 -12.83
CA ASP A 232 -30.19 5.42 -13.15
C ASP A 232 -30.36 5.11 -14.66
N PRO A 233 -30.96 3.96 -15.04
CA PRO A 233 -31.16 3.58 -16.45
C PRO A 233 -31.90 4.65 -17.27
N GLU A 234 -32.78 5.42 -16.62
CA GLU A 234 -33.49 6.51 -17.28
C GLU A 234 -32.62 7.77 -17.46
N GLU A 235 -31.66 8.04 -16.57
CA GLU A 235 -30.63 9.08 -16.76
C GLU A 235 -29.76 8.75 -17.98
N GLU A 236 -29.33 7.51 -18.12
CA GLU A 236 -28.53 7.03 -19.26
C GLU A 236 -29.32 7.12 -20.57
N ARG A 237 -30.63 6.76 -20.56
CA ARG A 237 -31.54 6.90 -21.70
C ARG A 237 -31.66 8.37 -22.14
N LEU A 238 -31.96 9.27 -21.19
CA LEU A 238 -32.13 10.70 -21.48
C LEU A 238 -30.81 11.34 -21.96
N SER A 239 -29.69 10.96 -21.40
CA SER A 239 -28.34 11.42 -21.82
C SER A 239 -28.05 10.97 -23.26
N THR A 240 -28.35 9.73 -23.57
CA THR A 240 -28.20 9.17 -24.93
C THR A 240 -29.13 9.87 -25.92
N LEU A 241 -30.41 10.12 -25.51
CA LEU A 241 -31.36 10.86 -26.29
C LEU A 241 -30.84 12.28 -26.61
N ALA A 242 -30.40 13.03 -25.60
CA ALA A 242 -29.88 14.38 -25.79
C ALA A 242 -28.67 14.43 -26.74
N ALA A 243 -27.78 13.44 -26.64
CA ALA A 243 -26.61 13.34 -27.52
C ALA A 243 -26.95 13.05 -28.99
N ARG A 244 -28.03 12.29 -29.24
CA ARG A 244 -28.44 11.84 -30.58
C ARG A 244 -29.45 12.77 -31.23
N LEU A 245 -30.20 13.58 -30.44
CA LEU A 245 -31.36 14.36 -30.86
C LEU A 245 -31.07 15.16 -32.13
N LYS A 246 -30.13 16.09 -32.08
CA LYS A 246 -29.81 16.98 -33.20
C LYS A 246 -29.43 16.23 -34.47
N GLY A 247 -28.56 15.26 -34.35
CA GLY A 247 -28.08 14.49 -35.50
C GLY A 247 -29.19 13.63 -36.16
N CYS A 248 -30.14 13.08 -35.36
CA CYS A 248 -31.27 12.32 -35.84
C CYS A 248 -32.28 13.24 -36.56
N LEU A 249 -32.64 14.38 -35.95
CA LEU A 249 -33.58 15.33 -36.55
C LEU A 249 -33.05 15.97 -37.86
N GLU A 250 -31.77 16.32 -37.92
CA GLU A 250 -31.12 16.82 -39.15
C GLU A 250 -31.14 15.77 -40.27
N LYS A 251 -30.90 14.50 -39.94
CA LYS A 251 -31.01 13.38 -40.90
C LYS A 251 -32.47 13.18 -41.35
N ALA A 252 -33.44 13.21 -40.43
CA ALA A 252 -34.84 13.08 -40.77
C ALA A 252 -35.31 14.22 -41.69
N ALA A 253 -34.92 15.46 -41.41
CA ALA A 253 -35.19 16.62 -42.29
C ALA A 253 -34.53 16.49 -43.67
N ALA A 254 -33.28 16.04 -43.74
CA ALA A 254 -32.59 15.81 -45.01
C ALA A 254 -33.31 14.73 -45.86
N ALA A 255 -33.68 13.61 -45.24
CA ALA A 255 -34.44 12.56 -45.90
C ALA A 255 -35.85 13.02 -46.36
N ALA A 256 -36.53 13.82 -45.53
CA ALA A 256 -37.78 14.44 -45.89
C ALA A 256 -37.65 15.39 -47.11
N ASN A 257 -36.59 16.16 -47.18
CA ASN A 257 -36.30 17.04 -48.32
C ASN A 257 -36.07 16.27 -49.63
N GLU A 258 -35.36 15.15 -49.59
CA GLU A 258 -35.18 14.28 -50.75
C GLU A 258 -36.50 13.64 -51.18
N GLU A 259 -37.30 13.21 -50.24
CA GLU A 259 -38.64 12.63 -50.51
C GLU A 259 -39.60 13.69 -51.05
N LEU A 260 -39.62 14.91 -50.47
CA LEU A 260 -40.40 16.03 -51.00
C LEU A 260 -40.02 16.34 -52.44
N LYS A 261 -38.75 16.42 -52.76
CA LYS A 261 -38.25 16.63 -54.11
C LYS A 261 -38.72 15.57 -55.07
N SER A 262 -38.59 14.30 -54.70
CA SER A 262 -39.05 13.16 -55.51
C SER A 262 -40.55 13.20 -55.77
N ARG A 263 -41.38 13.40 -54.73
CA ARG A 263 -42.85 13.47 -54.85
C ARG A 263 -43.31 14.70 -55.63
N ILE A 264 -42.63 15.84 -55.53
CA ILE A 264 -42.92 17.04 -56.34
C ILE A 264 -42.61 16.78 -57.80
N GLU A 265 -41.45 16.18 -58.12
CA GLU A 265 -41.04 15.84 -59.49
C GLU A 265 -41.97 14.81 -60.15
N GLN A 266 -42.57 13.92 -59.37
CA GLN A 266 -43.54 12.88 -59.84
C GLN A 266 -44.97 13.40 -59.87
N SER A 267 -45.28 14.51 -59.23
CA SER A 267 -46.63 15.06 -59.20
C SER A 267 -47.02 15.62 -60.58
N SER A 268 -47.98 15.00 -61.23
CA SER A 268 -48.62 15.50 -62.43
C SER A 268 -50.00 16.00 -62.10
N LEU A 269 -50.28 17.28 -62.39
CA LEU A 269 -51.60 17.85 -62.30
C LEU A 269 -52.51 17.19 -63.35
N THR A 270 -53.40 16.26 -62.90
CA THR A 270 -54.46 15.72 -63.76
C THR A 270 -55.70 16.53 -63.50
N LEU A 271 -55.96 17.50 -64.42
CA LEU A 271 -57.19 18.29 -64.39
C LEU A 271 -58.28 17.51 -65.07
N GLU A 272 -59.41 17.21 -64.35
CA GLU A 272 -60.63 16.69 -64.97
C GLU A 272 -61.27 17.80 -65.82
N GLY A 273 -61.96 17.43 -66.88
CA GLY A 273 -62.57 18.37 -67.83
C GLY A 273 -63.45 19.47 -67.23
N THR A 274 -64.10 19.22 -66.06
CA THR A 274 -64.86 20.19 -65.29
C THR A 274 -64.01 21.21 -64.56
N ASP A 275 -62.82 20.80 -64.06
CA ASP A 275 -61.87 21.65 -63.37
C ASP A 275 -61.16 22.55 -64.36
N LEU A 276 -60.84 22.06 -65.58
CA LEU A 276 -60.28 22.82 -66.67
C LEU A 276 -61.15 23.99 -67.08
N LEU A 277 -62.48 23.80 -67.10
CA LEU A 277 -63.49 24.85 -67.41
C LEU A 277 -63.56 25.88 -66.28
N GLN A 278 -63.50 25.50 -65.02
CA GLN A 278 -63.43 26.44 -63.89
C GLN A 278 -62.15 27.28 -63.85
N VAL A 279 -61.02 26.65 -64.15
CA VAL A 279 -59.76 27.31 -64.24
C VAL A 279 -59.68 28.30 -65.40
N MET A 280 -60.22 27.96 -66.55
CA MET A 280 -60.33 28.87 -67.70
C MET A 280 -61.27 30.06 -67.46
N SER A 281 -62.28 29.90 -66.55
CA SER A 281 -63.21 30.97 -66.26
C SER A 281 -62.82 31.93 -65.13
N ARG A 282 -61.91 31.54 -64.21
CA ARG A 282 -61.58 32.35 -63.00
C ARG A 282 -60.11 32.62 -62.80
N GLY A 283 -59.16 32.04 -63.57
CA GLY A 283 -57.73 32.34 -63.54
C GLY A 283 -56.97 32.02 -62.23
N GLU A 284 -57.69 31.83 -61.10
CA GLU A 284 -57.13 31.63 -59.76
C GLU A 284 -57.12 30.13 -59.31
N GLY A 285 -57.92 29.29 -59.92
CA GLY A 285 -58.17 27.90 -59.49
C GLY A 285 -56.97 26.96 -59.60
N ILE A 286 -56.03 27.15 -60.55
CA ILE A 286 -54.86 26.30 -60.69
C ILE A 286 -53.91 26.48 -59.51
N ARG A 287 -53.77 27.70 -59.09
CA ARG A 287 -52.86 28.04 -57.96
C ARG A 287 -53.39 27.44 -56.67
N GLU A 288 -54.71 27.56 -56.44
CA GLU A 288 -55.36 27.01 -55.24
C GLU A 288 -55.28 25.48 -55.18
N LEU A 289 -55.55 24.79 -56.33
CA LEU A 289 -55.43 23.34 -56.42
C LEU A 289 -54.00 22.85 -56.28
N PHE A 290 -53.06 23.58 -56.84
CA PHE A 290 -51.62 23.29 -56.67
C PHE A 290 -51.19 23.50 -55.21
N GLU A 291 -51.61 24.60 -54.61
CA GLU A 291 -51.34 24.87 -53.20
C GLU A 291 -51.97 23.80 -52.28
N LEU A 292 -53.18 23.31 -52.58
CA LEU A 292 -53.82 22.25 -51.81
C LEU A 292 -53.10 20.91 -51.94
N GLN A 293 -52.72 20.52 -53.17
CA GLN A 293 -51.98 19.29 -53.45
C GLN A 293 -50.57 19.32 -52.82
N MET A 294 -49.88 20.47 -52.90
CA MET A 294 -48.60 20.69 -52.26
C MET A 294 -48.70 20.61 -50.75
N LYS A 295 -49.81 21.08 -50.16
CA LYS A 295 -50.06 21.00 -48.73
C LYS A 295 -50.22 19.55 -48.27
N GLU A 296 -50.96 18.72 -49.04
CA GLU A 296 -51.12 17.30 -48.71
C GLU A 296 -49.78 16.54 -48.81
N ILE A 297 -49.01 16.76 -49.90
CA ILE A 297 -47.68 16.13 -50.05
C ILE A 297 -46.76 16.53 -48.90
N PHE A 298 -46.70 17.81 -48.58
CA PHE A 298 -45.85 18.34 -47.51
C PHE A 298 -46.23 17.79 -46.16
N SER A 299 -47.53 17.82 -45.80
CA SER A 299 -48.01 17.32 -44.50
C SER A 299 -47.74 15.82 -44.35
N GLY A 300 -47.94 15.03 -45.42
CA GLY A 300 -47.66 13.60 -45.39
C GLY A 300 -46.17 13.31 -45.18
N VAL A 301 -45.29 13.96 -45.90
CA VAL A 301 -43.84 13.75 -45.75
C VAL A 301 -43.32 14.27 -44.40
N ALA A 302 -43.86 15.40 -43.90
CA ALA A 302 -43.47 15.94 -42.60
C ALA A 302 -43.92 14.99 -41.44
N GLU A 303 -45.13 14.43 -41.53
CA GLU A 303 -45.59 13.44 -40.55
C GLU A 303 -44.80 12.13 -40.60
N GLU A 304 -44.47 11.63 -41.80
CA GLU A 304 -43.58 10.48 -41.94
C GLU A 304 -42.16 10.75 -41.33
N ALA A 305 -41.65 11.96 -41.51
CA ALA A 305 -40.35 12.37 -40.90
C ALA A 305 -40.42 12.45 -39.38
N LYS A 306 -41.52 13.00 -38.83
CA LYS A 306 -41.73 13.03 -37.38
C LYS A 306 -41.82 11.62 -36.79
N GLU A 307 -42.57 10.71 -37.44
CA GLU A 307 -42.75 9.36 -36.96
C GLU A 307 -41.41 8.57 -37.00
N ARG A 308 -40.63 8.70 -38.08
CA ARG A 308 -39.27 8.13 -38.15
C ARG A 308 -38.40 8.67 -37.03
N ALA A 309 -38.43 9.97 -36.79
CA ALA A 309 -37.65 10.58 -35.72
C ALA A 309 -38.10 10.09 -34.34
N ARG A 310 -39.42 9.94 -34.13
CA ARG A 310 -40.01 9.41 -32.89
C ARG A 310 -39.55 7.98 -32.62
N GLU A 311 -39.59 7.11 -33.65
CA GLU A 311 -39.12 5.72 -33.53
C GLU A 311 -37.60 5.62 -33.31
N GLU A 312 -36.79 6.36 -34.11
CA GLU A 312 -35.31 6.30 -34.01
C GLU A 312 -34.79 6.81 -32.67
N LEU A 313 -35.47 7.80 -32.06
CA LEU A 313 -35.11 8.39 -30.78
C LEU A 313 -35.80 7.73 -29.58
N ASP A 314 -36.71 6.78 -29.79
CA ASP A 314 -37.53 6.15 -28.73
C ASP A 314 -38.22 7.20 -27.82
N LEU A 315 -38.86 8.21 -28.44
CA LEU A 315 -39.48 9.31 -27.70
C LEU A 315 -40.75 8.82 -26.96
N LYS A 316 -40.84 9.15 -25.68
CA LYS A 316 -41.91 8.71 -24.81
C LYS A 316 -42.80 9.87 -24.37
N GLY A 317 -44.14 9.65 -24.42
CA GLY A 317 -45.12 10.57 -23.84
C GLY A 317 -44.99 12.02 -24.34
N SER A 318 -44.68 12.95 -23.42
CA SER A 318 -44.55 14.39 -23.73
C SER A 318 -43.33 14.73 -24.60
N GLU A 319 -42.34 13.88 -24.69
CA GLU A 319 -41.15 14.13 -25.52
C GLU A 319 -41.49 14.21 -27.00
N GLY A 320 -42.51 13.45 -27.45
CA GLY A 320 -42.97 13.48 -28.84
C GLY A 320 -43.68 14.77 -29.24
N VAL A 321 -44.19 15.56 -28.29
CA VAL A 321 -44.89 16.84 -28.57
C VAL A 321 -43.92 17.86 -29.18
N TRP A 322 -42.64 17.81 -28.77
CA TRP A 322 -41.61 18.70 -29.30
C TRP A 322 -41.38 18.58 -30.80
N LEU A 323 -41.69 17.42 -31.40
CA LEU A 323 -41.58 17.23 -32.84
C LEU A 323 -42.57 18.14 -33.60
N ASP A 324 -43.74 18.43 -33.03
CA ASP A 324 -44.75 19.30 -33.64
C ASP A 324 -44.34 20.77 -33.65
N GLU A 325 -43.47 21.16 -32.69
CA GLU A 325 -42.89 22.51 -32.63
C GLU A 325 -41.63 22.63 -33.49
N ILE A 326 -40.80 21.57 -33.57
CA ILE A 326 -39.55 21.54 -34.30
C ILE A 326 -39.76 21.42 -35.82
N PHE A 327 -40.71 20.60 -36.24
CA PHE A 327 -41.04 20.47 -37.66
C PHE A 327 -42.07 21.52 -38.06
N PRO A 328 -41.88 22.24 -39.21
CA PRO A 328 -42.80 23.30 -39.63
C PRO A 328 -44.19 22.75 -39.99
N SER A 329 -45.24 23.44 -39.51
CA SER A 329 -46.64 23.16 -39.85
C SER A 329 -47.08 23.78 -41.15
N SER A 330 -46.34 24.74 -41.71
CA SER A 330 -46.61 25.42 -42.99
C SER A 330 -45.78 24.87 -44.11
N VAL A 331 -46.33 24.86 -45.33
CA VAL A 331 -45.59 24.42 -46.52
C VAL A 331 -44.36 25.28 -46.76
N CYS A 332 -43.19 24.68 -46.64
CA CYS A 332 -41.91 25.30 -46.93
C CYS A 332 -40.99 24.29 -47.64
N TYR A 333 -40.22 24.76 -48.61
CA TYR A 333 -39.21 23.96 -49.29
C TYR A 333 -37.95 24.80 -49.47
N PRO A 334 -36.78 24.33 -48.98
CA PRO A 334 -36.61 23.09 -48.23
C PRO A 334 -37.28 23.13 -46.86
N LEU A 335 -37.63 21.94 -46.30
CA LEU A 335 -38.11 21.77 -44.93
C LEU A 335 -36.97 22.12 -43.98
N GLU A 336 -37.14 23.19 -43.22
CA GLU A 336 -36.16 23.64 -42.20
C GLU A 336 -36.74 23.44 -40.79
N LEU A 337 -35.93 22.85 -39.90
CA LEU A 337 -36.30 22.66 -38.53
C LEU A 337 -36.26 23.99 -37.77
N ASP A 338 -37.19 24.21 -36.85
CA ASP A 338 -37.17 25.36 -35.95
C ASP A 338 -36.03 25.20 -34.95
N GLN A 339 -34.95 26.02 -35.14
CA GLN A 339 -33.76 25.98 -34.32
C GLN A 339 -34.00 26.48 -32.89
N GLY A 340 -35.05 27.29 -32.68
CA GLY A 340 -35.46 27.77 -31.36
C GLY A 340 -36.10 26.63 -30.56
N ALA A 341 -37.09 25.97 -31.12
CA ALA A 341 -37.75 24.81 -30.52
C ALA A 341 -36.78 23.67 -30.26
N LEU A 342 -35.86 23.41 -31.22
CA LEU A 342 -34.81 22.40 -31.03
C LEU A 342 -33.91 22.71 -29.82
N ARG A 343 -33.45 23.94 -29.70
CA ARG A 343 -32.62 24.35 -28.55
C ARG A 343 -33.40 24.27 -27.23
N SER A 344 -34.65 24.65 -27.22
CA SER A 344 -35.49 24.54 -26.04
C SER A 344 -35.67 23.09 -25.60
N PHE A 345 -35.88 22.16 -26.54
CA PHE A 345 -35.97 20.72 -26.25
C PHE A 345 -34.63 20.15 -25.75
N GLU A 346 -33.49 20.52 -26.38
CA GLU A 346 -32.14 20.16 -25.88
C GLU A 346 -31.93 20.63 -24.46
N GLN A 347 -32.36 21.85 -24.14
CA GLN A 347 -32.22 22.42 -22.80
C GLN A 347 -33.11 21.70 -21.77
N GLU A 348 -34.34 21.40 -22.12
CA GLU A 348 -35.23 20.61 -21.26
C GLU A 348 -34.69 19.21 -20.97
N LEU A 349 -34.20 18.50 -22.00
CA LEU A 349 -33.58 17.19 -21.81
C LEU A 349 -32.36 17.25 -20.89
N ARG A 350 -31.47 18.22 -21.08
CA ARG A 350 -30.31 18.46 -20.20
C ARG A 350 -30.76 18.74 -18.77
N GLY A 351 -31.76 19.56 -18.58
CA GLY A 351 -32.32 19.85 -17.25
C GLY A 351 -32.83 18.59 -16.55
N ARG A 352 -33.57 17.72 -17.28
CA ARG A 352 -34.05 16.45 -16.74
C ARG A 352 -32.93 15.45 -16.39
N VAL A 353 -31.89 15.38 -17.21
CA VAL A 353 -30.70 14.56 -16.91
C VAL A 353 -30.04 15.06 -15.64
N GLU A 354 -29.78 16.36 -15.53
CA GLU A 354 -29.15 16.97 -14.36
C GLU A 354 -30.01 16.81 -13.08
N GLU A 355 -31.32 17.00 -13.17
CA GLU A 355 -32.23 16.86 -12.02
C GLU A 355 -32.22 15.42 -11.49
N ARG A 356 -32.31 14.41 -12.40
CA ARG A 356 -32.28 13.01 -12.00
C ARG A 356 -30.93 12.62 -11.43
N GLY A 357 -29.86 12.93 -12.12
CA GLY A 357 -28.50 12.69 -11.64
C GLY A 357 -28.22 13.36 -10.30
N LEU A 358 -28.73 14.58 -10.10
CA LEU A 358 -28.60 15.29 -8.83
C LEU A 358 -29.39 14.60 -7.71
N ARG A 359 -30.61 14.11 -7.98
CA ARG A 359 -31.42 13.39 -7.00
C ARG A 359 -30.75 12.11 -6.54
N ALA A 360 -30.24 11.28 -7.47
CA ALA A 360 -29.50 10.07 -7.16
C ALA A 360 -28.21 10.36 -6.36
N LYS A 361 -27.45 11.40 -6.77
CA LYS A 361 -26.27 11.86 -6.04
C LYS A 361 -26.60 12.31 -4.62
N ARG A 362 -27.73 13.02 -4.41
CA ARG A 362 -28.17 13.46 -3.09
C ARG A 362 -28.53 12.31 -2.16
N GLU A 363 -29.25 11.31 -2.64
CA GLU A 363 -29.60 10.12 -1.84
C GLU A 363 -28.35 9.40 -1.35
N LEU A 364 -27.40 9.18 -2.26
CA LEU A 364 -26.14 8.54 -1.93
C LEU A 364 -25.26 9.42 -1.01
N ALA A 365 -25.14 10.72 -1.32
CA ALA A 365 -24.38 11.65 -0.50
C ALA A 365 -24.96 11.80 0.91
N ARG A 366 -26.30 11.80 1.06
CA ARG A 366 -26.97 11.80 2.36
C ARG A 366 -26.57 10.59 3.21
N SER A 367 -26.55 9.41 2.60
CA SER A 367 -26.18 8.17 3.29
C SER A 367 -24.70 8.14 3.70
N LEU A 368 -23.83 8.78 2.91
CA LEU A 368 -22.37 8.80 3.12
C LEU A 368 -21.86 9.99 3.94
N ALA A 369 -22.64 11.06 4.08
CA ALA A 369 -22.18 12.30 4.73
C ALA A 369 -21.67 12.11 6.17
N GLY A 370 -22.27 11.20 6.93
CA GLY A 370 -21.84 10.85 8.30
C GLY A 370 -20.80 9.74 8.41
N GLU A 371 -20.48 9.05 7.31
CA GLU A 371 -19.70 7.81 7.34
C GLU A 371 -18.21 8.01 7.08
N ARG A 372 -17.78 9.23 6.77
CA ARG A 372 -16.37 9.53 6.45
C ARG A 372 -15.42 9.09 7.56
N GLY A 373 -15.70 9.42 8.81
CA GLY A 373 -14.85 9.05 9.95
C GLY A 373 -14.70 7.54 10.10
N ARG A 374 -15.79 6.79 9.89
CA ARG A 374 -15.79 5.32 9.90
C ARG A 374 -14.99 4.76 8.73
N ALA A 375 -15.11 5.33 7.52
CA ALA A 375 -14.32 4.92 6.36
C ALA A 375 -12.81 5.14 6.58
N GLU A 376 -12.42 6.28 7.17
CA GLU A 376 -11.04 6.57 7.55
C GLU A 376 -10.52 5.60 8.62
N GLU A 377 -11.35 5.26 9.60
CA GLU A 377 -11.03 4.29 10.65
C GLU A 377 -10.85 2.89 10.09
N LEU A 378 -11.73 2.43 9.19
CA LEU A 378 -11.62 1.14 8.51
C LEU A 378 -10.28 1.00 7.77
N VAL A 379 -9.93 1.99 6.95
CA VAL A 379 -8.66 1.95 6.18
C VAL A 379 -7.45 1.95 7.11
N ARG A 380 -7.47 2.78 8.15
CA ARG A 380 -6.41 2.81 9.16
C ARG A 380 -6.27 1.45 9.86
N HIS A 381 -7.39 0.83 10.23
CA HIS A 381 -7.42 -0.48 10.88
C HIS A 381 -6.84 -1.57 9.96
N MET A 382 -7.18 -1.56 8.67
CA MET A 382 -6.63 -2.52 7.70
C MET A 382 -5.12 -2.29 7.46
N MET A 383 -4.64 -1.05 7.45
CA MET A 383 -3.20 -0.76 7.38
C MET A 383 -2.46 -1.20 8.64
N GLU A 384 -3.09 -1.05 9.80
CA GLU A 384 -2.59 -1.59 11.07
C GLU A 384 -2.53 -3.11 11.06
N PHE A 385 -3.56 -3.76 10.52
CA PHE A 385 -3.58 -5.21 10.36
C PHE A 385 -2.45 -5.69 9.45
N ASP A 386 -2.11 -4.99 8.37
CA ASP A 386 -0.98 -5.34 7.50
C ASP A 386 0.35 -5.41 8.28
N TYR A 387 0.55 -4.53 9.27
CA TYR A 387 1.72 -4.61 10.15
C TYR A 387 1.73 -5.92 10.95
N TYR A 388 0.62 -6.31 11.55
CA TYR A 388 0.53 -7.59 12.29
C TYR A 388 0.66 -8.78 11.37
N TYR A 389 0.05 -8.72 10.20
CA TYR A 389 0.14 -9.77 9.19
C TYR A 389 1.58 -9.95 8.70
N ALA A 390 2.32 -8.87 8.47
CA ALA A 390 3.73 -8.91 8.09
C ALA A 390 4.61 -9.59 9.15
N LEU A 391 4.41 -9.26 10.44
CA LEU A 391 5.13 -9.93 11.55
C LEU A 391 4.84 -11.44 11.58
N GLY A 392 3.57 -11.80 11.42
CA GLY A 392 3.15 -13.19 11.44
C GLY A 392 3.64 -13.98 10.22
N SER A 393 3.55 -13.40 9.02
CA SER A 393 4.01 -14.01 7.77
C SER A 393 5.53 -14.20 7.77
N PHE A 394 6.29 -13.22 8.22
CA PHE A 394 7.73 -13.36 8.43
C PHE A 394 8.06 -14.54 9.35
N ALA A 395 7.38 -14.64 10.49
CA ALA A 395 7.59 -15.72 11.43
C ALA A 395 7.21 -17.11 10.86
N LEU A 396 6.18 -17.14 10.02
CA LEU A 396 5.67 -18.37 9.40
C LEU A 396 6.58 -18.84 8.24
N GLU A 397 6.94 -17.95 7.33
CA GLU A 397 7.74 -18.29 6.14
C GLU A 397 9.19 -18.60 6.48
N GLU A 398 9.78 -17.89 7.46
CA GLU A 398 11.14 -18.18 7.93
C GLU A 398 11.17 -19.28 9.02
N ASP A 399 10.02 -19.87 9.34
CA ASP A 399 9.86 -20.95 10.33
C ASP A 399 10.54 -20.62 11.66
N LEU A 400 10.12 -19.49 12.23
CA LEU A 400 10.70 -18.95 13.47
C LEU A 400 9.98 -19.50 14.71
N SER A 401 10.71 -19.67 15.80
CA SER A 401 10.18 -20.08 17.09
C SER A 401 10.40 -19.06 18.20
N PHE A 402 9.49 -19.00 19.21
CA PHE A 402 9.68 -18.09 20.34
C PHE A 402 10.75 -18.63 21.30
N PRO A 403 11.78 -17.80 21.64
CA PRO A 403 12.80 -18.22 22.59
C PRO A 403 12.27 -18.27 24.01
N GLU A 404 12.83 -19.13 24.83
CA GLU A 404 12.67 -19.12 26.28
C GLU A 404 13.61 -18.08 26.89
N ILE A 405 13.07 -17.09 27.59
CA ILE A 405 13.86 -16.05 28.27
C ILE A 405 14.20 -16.54 29.68
N VAL A 406 15.48 -16.66 29.96
CA VAL A 406 15.99 -17.17 31.25
C VAL A 406 16.84 -16.11 31.98
N GLU A 407 17.01 -16.27 33.31
CA GLU A 407 17.81 -15.34 34.12
C GLU A 407 19.32 -15.64 34.09
N GLU A 408 19.68 -16.91 33.93
CA GLU A 408 21.07 -17.33 33.85
C GLU A 408 21.69 -16.85 32.53
N THR A 409 22.97 -16.42 32.58
CA THR A 409 23.66 -15.97 31.37
C THR A 409 23.88 -17.13 30.41
N CYS A 410 23.02 -17.24 29.41
CA CYS A 410 23.12 -18.24 28.35
C CYS A 410 22.57 -17.72 27.02
N LEU A 411 23.03 -18.37 25.95
CA LEU A 411 22.45 -18.32 24.61
C LEU A 411 22.67 -19.68 23.98
N CYS A 412 21.61 -20.50 23.94
CA CYS A 412 21.63 -21.84 23.41
C CYS A 412 20.51 -22.01 22.39
N PHE A 413 20.80 -22.56 21.22
CA PHE A 413 19.80 -22.84 20.19
C PHE A 413 20.09 -24.13 19.45
N GLN A 414 19.03 -24.75 18.93
CA GLN A 414 19.08 -25.94 18.09
C GLN A 414 18.40 -25.63 16.75
N GLY A 415 18.90 -26.21 15.66
CA GLY A 415 18.33 -26.03 14.33
C GLY A 415 18.32 -24.56 13.87
N GLY A 416 19.36 -23.78 14.26
CA GLY A 416 19.46 -22.37 13.92
C GLY A 416 19.77 -22.16 12.43
N ARG A 417 19.08 -21.22 11.78
CA ARG A 417 19.19 -20.90 10.34
C ARG A 417 19.49 -19.43 10.13
N ASN A 418 20.57 -19.10 9.43
CA ASN A 418 20.93 -17.72 9.15
C ASN A 418 20.02 -17.11 8.10
N LEU A 419 19.22 -16.10 8.46
CA LEU A 419 18.21 -15.41 7.63
C LEU A 419 18.79 -14.73 6.38
N PHE A 420 20.11 -14.48 6.34
CA PHE A 420 20.74 -13.77 5.22
C PHE A 420 21.26 -14.71 4.13
N LEU A 421 21.18 -16.02 4.35
CA LEU A 421 21.58 -17.03 3.39
C LEU A 421 20.35 -17.56 2.63
N ARG A 422 20.51 -17.82 1.32
CA ARG A 422 19.41 -18.37 0.50
C ARG A 422 19.05 -19.82 0.85
N GLN A 423 20.06 -20.60 1.26
CA GLN A 423 19.91 -21.99 1.66
C GLN A 423 20.75 -22.19 2.93
N PRO A 424 20.24 -21.75 4.09
CA PRO A 424 20.95 -21.93 5.34
C PRO A 424 20.99 -23.39 5.75
N GLU A 425 22.15 -23.89 6.14
CA GLU A 425 22.25 -25.16 6.85
C GLU A 425 21.91 -24.93 8.33
N GLU A 426 21.25 -25.93 8.92
CA GLU A 426 20.90 -25.90 10.35
C GLU A 426 22.15 -26.05 11.21
N VAL A 427 22.29 -25.17 12.20
CA VAL A 427 23.42 -25.17 13.13
C VAL A 427 22.89 -25.12 14.56
N SER A 428 23.49 -25.92 15.46
CA SER A 428 23.21 -25.86 16.88
C SER A 428 24.42 -25.34 17.63
N TYR A 429 24.19 -24.43 18.58
CA TYR A 429 25.26 -23.85 19.38
C TYR A 429 24.78 -23.40 20.75
N CYS A 430 25.65 -23.47 21.77
CA CYS A 430 25.31 -23.14 23.14
C CYS A 430 26.46 -22.45 23.87
N LEU A 431 26.12 -21.38 24.58
CA LEU A 431 26.98 -20.67 25.53
C LEU A 431 26.29 -20.58 26.89
N GLY A 432 26.97 -20.97 27.95
CA GLY A 432 26.44 -20.85 29.30
C GLY A 432 25.25 -21.75 29.59
N GLY A 433 25.19 -22.93 29.00
CA GLY A 433 24.08 -23.90 29.16
C GLY A 433 23.98 -24.48 30.57
N GLY A 434 22.78 -25.00 30.88
CA GLY A 434 22.48 -25.69 32.14
C GLY A 434 22.90 -27.18 32.15
N ALA A 435 22.25 -27.99 32.99
CA ALA A 435 22.58 -29.42 33.12
C ALA A 435 22.49 -30.18 31.79
N GLY A 436 23.62 -30.78 31.39
CA GLY A 436 23.75 -31.51 30.13
C GLY A 436 24.23 -30.66 28.94
N GLU A 437 24.43 -29.37 29.11
CA GLU A 437 24.96 -28.44 28.08
C GLU A 437 26.31 -27.86 28.55
N PRO A 438 27.17 -27.37 27.59
CA PRO A 438 28.40 -26.68 27.98
C PRO A 438 28.16 -25.47 28.86
N GLY A 439 28.77 -25.44 30.06
CA GLY A 439 28.57 -24.35 31.03
C GLY A 439 29.37 -23.09 30.76
N GLU A 440 30.34 -23.15 29.85
CA GLU A 440 31.24 -22.03 29.51
C GLU A 440 30.49 -20.98 28.71
N ARG A 441 30.62 -19.71 29.13
CA ARG A 441 29.99 -18.55 28.48
C ARG A 441 30.90 -17.86 27.48
N VAL A 442 32.20 -18.17 27.53
CA VAL A 442 33.24 -17.57 26.69
C VAL A 442 33.87 -18.68 25.86
N ALA A 443 33.82 -18.51 24.55
CA ALA A 443 34.37 -19.49 23.61
C ALA A 443 35.26 -18.86 22.55
N LEU A 444 36.33 -19.60 22.17
CA LEU A 444 37.13 -19.37 20.97
C LEU A 444 36.65 -20.29 19.86
N LEU A 445 36.32 -19.72 18.71
CA LEU A 445 35.87 -20.47 17.53
C LEU A 445 37.03 -20.58 16.53
N SER A 446 37.50 -21.80 16.31
CA SER A 446 38.59 -22.15 15.37
C SER A 446 38.01 -22.82 14.11
N GLY A 447 38.80 -22.96 13.07
CA GLY A 447 38.43 -23.74 11.88
C GLY A 447 38.78 -23.05 10.56
N VAL A 448 38.40 -23.72 9.48
CA VAL A 448 38.71 -23.29 8.10
C VAL A 448 38.06 -21.95 7.73
N ASN A 449 38.72 -21.16 6.87
CA ASN A 449 38.23 -19.82 6.50
C ASN A 449 36.85 -19.81 5.80
N SER A 450 36.49 -20.84 5.08
CA SER A 450 35.17 -21.01 4.44
C SER A 450 34.18 -21.83 5.28
N GLY A 451 34.50 -22.07 6.56
CA GLY A 451 33.72 -22.95 7.43
C GLY A 451 32.40 -22.39 7.96
N GLY A 452 32.08 -21.12 7.67
CA GLY A 452 30.83 -20.51 8.16
C GLY A 452 30.96 -19.83 9.52
N LYS A 453 32.19 -19.58 10.04
CA LYS A 453 32.43 -18.91 11.34
C LYS A 453 31.72 -17.56 11.45
N THR A 454 31.89 -16.67 10.45
CA THR A 454 31.21 -15.37 10.37
C THR A 454 29.69 -15.55 10.28
N SER A 455 29.21 -16.52 9.51
CA SER A 455 27.77 -16.81 9.39
C SER A 455 27.14 -17.29 10.72
N LEU A 456 27.92 -17.98 11.56
CA LEU A 456 27.49 -18.34 12.92
C LEU A 456 27.42 -17.11 13.83
N LEU A 457 28.38 -16.19 13.77
CA LEU A 457 28.31 -14.95 14.52
C LEU A 457 27.11 -14.09 14.09
N ASP A 458 26.85 -14.01 12.78
CA ASP A 458 25.65 -13.33 12.25
C ASP A 458 24.37 -13.98 12.80
N LEU A 459 24.25 -15.31 12.80
CA LEU A 459 23.11 -16.04 13.35
C LEU A 459 22.93 -15.79 14.85
N ILE A 460 23.99 -15.80 15.65
CA ILE A 460 23.94 -15.47 17.07
C ILE A 460 23.42 -14.04 17.28
N SER A 461 23.91 -13.09 16.46
CA SER A 461 23.43 -11.70 16.48
C SER A 461 21.95 -11.60 16.12
N GLN A 462 21.50 -12.31 15.08
CA GLN A 462 20.10 -12.33 14.64
C GLN A 462 19.19 -12.85 15.77
N ILE A 463 19.57 -13.95 16.39
CA ILE A 463 18.84 -14.54 17.52
C ILE A 463 18.74 -13.55 18.70
N ALA A 464 19.86 -12.94 19.08
CA ALA A 464 19.88 -11.98 20.19
C ALA A 464 19.05 -10.73 19.90
N ILE A 465 19.15 -10.17 18.69
CA ILE A 465 18.39 -8.98 18.29
C ILE A 465 16.89 -9.28 18.23
N LEU A 466 16.47 -10.37 17.57
CA LEU A 466 15.07 -10.75 17.46
C LEU A 466 14.44 -11.08 18.83
N ALA A 467 15.14 -11.85 19.66
CA ALA A 467 14.69 -12.18 21.01
C ALA A 467 14.45 -10.91 21.86
N GLN A 468 15.37 -9.94 21.78
CA GLN A 468 15.26 -8.68 22.52
C GLN A 468 14.36 -7.63 21.87
N MET A 469 13.85 -7.90 20.67
CA MET A 469 12.71 -7.22 20.07
C MET A 469 11.38 -7.87 20.47
N GLY A 470 11.38 -9.00 21.22
CA GLY A 470 10.19 -9.78 21.54
C GLY A 470 9.64 -10.58 20.36
N LEU A 471 10.45 -10.80 19.31
CA LEU A 471 10.08 -11.54 18.12
C LEU A 471 10.56 -13.00 18.21
N PRO A 472 9.96 -13.92 17.45
CA PRO A 472 10.48 -15.28 17.30
C PRO A 472 11.82 -15.26 16.55
N VAL A 473 12.65 -16.28 16.81
CA VAL A 473 14.03 -16.41 16.34
C VAL A 473 14.19 -17.53 15.32
N PRO A 474 15.20 -17.47 14.43
CA PRO A 474 15.42 -18.46 13.39
C PRO A 474 16.10 -19.74 13.96
N ALA A 475 15.39 -20.46 14.80
CA ALA A 475 15.84 -21.72 15.38
C ALA A 475 14.63 -22.58 15.75
N GLU A 476 14.79 -23.92 15.78
CA GLU A 476 13.75 -24.83 16.26
C GLU A 476 13.46 -24.63 17.74
N SER A 477 14.51 -24.45 18.53
CA SER A 477 14.41 -24.11 19.95
C SER A 477 15.53 -23.17 20.35
N CYS A 478 15.23 -22.26 21.28
CA CYS A 478 16.21 -21.31 21.79
C CYS A 478 15.95 -20.96 23.26
N ARG A 479 17.03 -20.90 24.04
CA ARG A 479 17.07 -20.37 25.39
C ARG A 479 18.08 -19.24 25.44
N ILE A 480 17.66 -18.06 25.89
CA ILE A 480 18.50 -16.87 25.91
C ILE A 480 18.23 -16.01 27.15
N CYS A 481 19.28 -15.45 27.72
CA CYS A 481 19.13 -14.38 28.72
C CYS A 481 18.99 -13.02 28.06
N LEU A 482 18.48 -12.04 28.78
CA LEU A 482 18.48 -10.65 28.33
C LEU A 482 19.86 -10.04 28.53
N PHE A 483 20.49 -9.66 27.45
CA PHE A 483 21.74 -8.90 27.46
C PHE A 483 21.43 -7.40 27.49
N GLU A 484 22.26 -6.61 28.15
CA GLU A 484 22.14 -5.15 28.17
C GLU A 484 22.84 -4.51 26.96
N GLN A 485 23.86 -5.20 26.41
CA GLN A 485 24.62 -4.70 25.27
C GLN A 485 25.07 -5.83 24.34
N LEU A 486 24.99 -5.58 23.04
CA LEU A 486 25.54 -6.44 22.00
C LEU A 486 26.70 -5.72 21.29
N TYR A 487 27.88 -6.31 21.37
CA TYR A 487 29.06 -5.89 20.63
C TYR A 487 29.33 -6.90 19.53
N TYR A 488 29.45 -6.42 18.29
CA TYR A 488 29.92 -7.23 17.18
C TYR A 488 31.09 -6.52 16.51
N PHE A 489 32.26 -7.10 16.60
CA PHE A 489 33.47 -6.62 15.98
C PHE A 489 33.79 -7.47 14.76
N SER A 490 33.60 -6.92 13.55
CA SER A 490 33.96 -7.58 12.31
C SER A 490 35.42 -7.33 11.92
N LYS A 491 35.93 -8.18 11.05
CA LYS A 491 37.28 -8.08 10.51
C LYS A 491 37.56 -6.67 9.96
N SER A 492 38.53 -5.98 10.51
CA SER A 492 38.96 -4.66 10.06
C SER A 492 39.65 -4.76 8.68
N ARG A 493 39.13 -4.09 7.68
CA ARG A 493 39.78 -3.95 6.35
C ARG A 493 40.87 -2.86 6.33
N GLY A 494 41.40 -2.45 7.48
CA GLY A 494 42.36 -1.35 7.60
C GLY A 494 43.81 -1.82 7.56
N THR A 495 44.70 -0.95 7.08
CA THR A 495 46.16 -1.11 7.20
C THR A 495 46.60 -1.11 8.68
N LEU A 496 47.53 -1.99 9.03
CA LEU A 496 48.24 -2.00 10.32
C LEU A 496 48.83 -0.63 10.60
N SER A 497 48.11 0.25 11.29
CA SER A 497 48.57 1.56 11.72
C SER A 497 48.37 1.72 13.22
N ALA A 498 49.29 2.44 13.89
CA ALA A 498 49.17 2.71 15.33
C ALA A 498 47.83 3.39 15.69
N GLY A 499 47.27 4.23 14.80
CA GLY A 499 45.98 4.89 15.01
C GLY A 499 44.78 3.93 14.88
N ALA A 500 44.83 2.94 13.98
CA ALA A 500 43.79 1.92 13.87
C ALA A 500 43.77 1.01 15.10
N PHE A 501 44.95 0.66 15.62
CA PHE A 501 45.10 -0.09 16.86
C PHE A 501 44.57 0.68 18.08
N GLU A 502 44.95 1.97 18.24
CA GLU A 502 44.42 2.80 19.33
C GLU A 502 42.90 2.92 19.27
N THR A 503 42.34 3.11 18.09
CA THR A 503 40.89 3.17 17.89
C THR A 503 40.21 1.86 18.28
N ALA A 504 40.79 0.71 17.92
CA ALA A 504 40.29 -0.60 18.33
C ALA A 504 40.37 -0.77 19.85
N MET A 505 41.47 -0.40 20.50
CA MET A 505 41.63 -0.48 21.95
C MET A 505 40.60 0.40 22.68
N ARG A 506 40.35 1.61 22.20
CA ARG A 506 39.29 2.47 22.75
C ARG A 506 37.90 1.83 22.61
N LYS A 507 37.62 1.19 21.49
CA LYS A 507 36.36 0.44 21.30
C LYS A 507 36.25 -0.75 22.26
N PHE A 508 37.36 -1.42 22.56
CA PHE A 508 37.38 -2.54 23.50
C PHE A 508 37.30 -2.11 24.98
N SER A 509 37.77 -0.93 25.36
CA SER A 509 37.67 -0.45 26.73
C SER A 509 36.20 -0.28 27.19
N VAL A 510 35.30 -0.09 26.24
CA VAL A 510 33.83 -0.02 26.53
C VAL A 510 33.29 -1.36 27.08
N VAL A 511 33.98 -2.49 26.80
CA VAL A 511 33.63 -3.81 27.36
C VAL A 511 33.84 -3.88 28.89
N GLU A 512 34.57 -2.92 29.49
CA GLU A 512 34.91 -2.90 30.90
C GLU A 512 33.76 -2.52 31.85
N ASN A 513 32.61 -2.02 31.35
CA ASN A 513 31.45 -1.71 32.22
C ASN A 513 30.81 -2.96 32.86
N GLU A 514 30.01 -2.78 33.93
CA GLU A 514 29.38 -3.87 34.71
C GLU A 514 28.18 -4.54 34.01
N LYS A 515 27.76 -4.06 32.83
CA LYS A 515 26.57 -4.55 32.13
C LYS A 515 26.79 -5.96 31.60
N ARG A 516 25.73 -6.77 31.60
CA ARG A 516 25.73 -8.10 30.97
C ARG A 516 25.77 -7.96 29.45
N LYS A 517 26.82 -8.48 28.82
CA LYS A 517 27.10 -8.29 27.39
C LYS A 517 27.09 -9.59 26.62
N LEU A 518 26.72 -9.49 25.34
CA LEU A 518 27.08 -10.48 24.31
C LEU A 518 28.15 -9.85 23.41
N VAL A 519 29.34 -10.46 23.36
CA VAL A 519 30.45 -9.97 22.58
C VAL A 519 30.83 -10.97 21.51
N LEU A 520 30.73 -10.55 20.26
CA LEU A 520 31.10 -11.33 19.08
C LEU A 520 32.26 -10.66 18.39
N ALA A 521 33.29 -11.42 18.06
CA ALA A 521 34.50 -10.87 17.44
C ALA A 521 34.96 -11.77 16.31
N ASP A 522 35.15 -11.22 15.12
CA ASP A 522 35.61 -11.93 13.93
C ASP A 522 37.04 -11.49 13.55
N GLU A 523 37.99 -12.42 13.71
CA GLU A 523 39.41 -12.27 13.32
C GLU A 523 40.07 -10.94 13.79
N LEU A 524 39.97 -10.63 15.08
CA LEU A 524 40.57 -9.42 15.67
C LEU A 524 42.10 -9.39 15.58
N GLU A 525 42.77 -10.53 15.42
CA GLU A 525 44.21 -10.65 15.26
C GLU A 525 44.78 -9.85 14.07
N SER A 526 43.95 -9.48 13.11
CA SER A 526 44.37 -8.65 11.97
C SER A 526 44.75 -7.21 12.33
N ILE A 527 44.55 -6.79 13.59
CA ILE A 527 44.75 -5.40 14.04
C ILE A 527 46.21 -5.11 14.41
N THR A 528 46.98 -6.10 14.90
CA THR A 528 48.39 -5.95 15.31
C THR A 528 49.19 -7.25 15.10
N GLU A 529 50.41 -7.28 15.59
CA GLU A 529 51.27 -8.49 15.52
C GLU A 529 50.63 -9.68 16.26
N PRO A 530 50.73 -10.92 15.73
CA PRO A 530 50.08 -12.09 16.28
C PRO A 530 50.24 -12.30 17.79
N GLY A 531 51.48 -12.19 18.28
CA GLY A 531 51.77 -12.36 19.71
C GLY A 531 51.18 -11.30 20.63
N ALA A 532 51.05 -10.06 20.15
CA ALA A 532 50.37 -8.99 20.87
C ALA A 532 48.84 -9.19 20.81
N SER A 533 48.33 -9.56 19.65
CA SER A 533 46.89 -9.86 19.48
C SER A 533 46.43 -10.98 20.40
N ALA A 534 47.20 -12.08 20.49
CA ALA A 534 46.84 -13.21 21.36
C ALA A 534 46.73 -12.81 22.84
N ARG A 535 47.66 -11.98 23.36
CA ARG A 535 47.62 -11.47 24.74
C ARG A 535 46.42 -10.55 24.99
N ILE A 536 46.10 -9.67 24.02
CA ILE A 536 44.96 -8.76 24.13
C ILE A 536 43.65 -9.54 24.14
N ILE A 537 43.48 -10.51 23.22
CA ILE A 537 42.31 -11.37 23.15
C ILE A 537 42.16 -12.16 24.46
N ALA A 538 43.26 -12.76 24.98
CA ALA A 538 43.23 -13.48 26.26
C ALA A 538 42.73 -12.59 27.41
N CYS A 539 43.29 -11.40 27.56
CA CYS A 539 42.85 -10.43 28.58
C CYS A 539 41.37 -10.08 28.46
N MET A 540 40.88 -9.87 27.23
CA MET A 540 39.46 -9.58 26.98
C MET A 540 38.57 -10.76 27.39
N LEU A 541 38.93 -11.98 27.04
CA LEU A 541 38.18 -13.19 27.38
C LEU A 541 38.12 -13.39 28.88
N ASP A 542 39.25 -13.19 29.59
CA ASP A 542 39.31 -13.26 31.05
C ASP A 542 38.39 -12.24 31.73
N GLU A 543 38.40 -10.98 31.22
CA GLU A 543 37.54 -9.91 31.75
C GLU A 543 36.05 -10.20 31.49
N LEU A 544 35.69 -10.64 30.29
CA LEU A 544 34.30 -11.01 29.96
C LEU A 544 33.80 -12.19 30.80
N ASN A 545 34.64 -13.18 31.06
CA ASN A 545 34.33 -14.30 31.92
C ASN A 545 34.08 -13.88 33.37
N ARG A 546 34.93 -12.98 33.88
CA ARG A 546 34.82 -12.42 35.23
C ARG A 546 33.53 -11.63 35.42
N ARG A 547 33.11 -10.87 34.40
CA ARG A 547 31.88 -10.05 34.42
C ARG A 547 30.59 -10.80 34.02
N ARG A 548 30.62 -12.12 33.94
CA ARG A 548 29.48 -13.00 33.59
C ARG A 548 28.83 -12.64 32.25
N SER A 549 29.61 -12.12 31.31
CA SER A 549 29.18 -11.88 29.93
C SER A 549 29.30 -13.15 29.08
N ALA A 550 28.58 -13.19 27.94
CA ALA A 550 28.75 -14.26 26.94
C ALA A 550 29.62 -13.73 25.79
N ALA A 551 30.54 -14.56 25.26
CA ALA A 551 31.40 -14.15 24.16
C ALA A 551 31.75 -15.28 23.22
N VAL A 552 31.84 -14.98 21.90
CA VAL A 552 32.41 -15.84 20.88
C VAL A 552 33.45 -15.05 20.09
N PHE A 553 34.71 -15.50 20.13
CA PHE A 553 35.80 -14.91 19.39
C PHE A 553 36.27 -15.88 18.32
N VAL A 554 36.18 -15.50 17.07
CA VAL A 554 36.78 -16.24 15.95
C VAL A 554 38.26 -15.86 15.87
N SER A 555 39.16 -16.83 15.98
CA SER A 555 40.60 -16.57 15.90
C SER A 555 41.36 -17.74 15.29
N HIS A 556 42.37 -17.44 14.51
CA HIS A 556 43.40 -18.39 14.04
C HIS A 556 44.51 -18.61 15.05
N LEU A 557 44.59 -17.77 16.10
CA LEU A 557 45.59 -17.81 17.17
C LEU A 557 45.10 -18.53 18.43
N ALA A 558 44.11 -19.42 18.30
CA ALA A 558 43.45 -20.02 19.45
C ALA A 558 44.42 -20.68 20.44
N GLU A 559 45.44 -21.40 19.95
CA GLU A 559 46.48 -22.00 20.82
C GLU A 559 47.30 -20.95 21.57
N ASP A 560 47.71 -19.87 20.90
CA ASP A 560 48.48 -18.81 21.52
C ASP A 560 47.67 -18.02 22.54
N VAL A 561 46.36 -17.77 22.22
CA VAL A 561 45.42 -17.11 23.15
C VAL A 561 45.26 -17.95 24.42
N LEU A 562 45.04 -19.27 24.30
CA LEU A 562 44.91 -20.16 25.47
C LEU A 562 46.15 -20.21 26.38
N ARG A 563 47.36 -19.97 25.85
CA ARG A 563 48.59 -19.87 26.67
C ARG A 563 48.60 -18.66 27.58
N PHE A 564 47.82 -17.62 27.25
CA PHE A 564 47.79 -16.35 27.99
C PHE A 564 46.50 -16.16 28.78
N THR A 565 45.47 -17.01 28.63
CA THR A 565 44.23 -16.93 29.41
C THR A 565 44.42 -17.50 30.81
N GLU A 566 43.85 -16.81 31.82
CA GLU A 566 43.83 -17.24 33.22
C GLU A 566 42.50 -17.96 33.57
N SER A 567 41.43 -17.72 32.82
CA SER A 567 40.11 -18.31 33.05
C SER A 567 39.82 -19.50 32.12
N SER A 568 38.82 -20.31 32.46
CA SER A 568 38.36 -21.39 31.59
C SER A 568 37.67 -20.80 30.36
N VAL A 569 38.30 -20.95 29.20
CA VAL A 569 37.76 -20.57 27.89
C VAL A 569 37.62 -21.83 27.06
N ARG A 570 36.40 -22.05 26.55
CA ARG A 570 36.11 -23.19 25.68
C ARG A 570 36.65 -22.93 24.27
N VAL A 571 37.20 -23.95 23.64
CA VAL A 571 37.58 -23.89 22.24
C VAL A 571 36.62 -24.74 21.43
N ASP A 572 35.99 -24.14 20.43
CA ASP A 572 35.08 -24.83 19.55
C ASP A 572 35.64 -24.84 18.13
N GLY A 573 35.47 -25.94 17.41
CA GLY A 573 36.03 -26.11 16.09
C GLY A 573 35.00 -26.40 15.02
N ILE A 574 35.04 -25.63 13.93
CA ILE A 574 34.32 -25.97 12.70
C ILE A 574 35.28 -26.76 11.81
N GLU A 575 35.02 -28.06 11.69
CA GLU A 575 35.90 -29.00 10.99
C GLU A 575 35.48 -29.16 9.52
N ALA A 576 36.48 -29.23 8.64
CA ALA A 576 36.28 -29.68 7.29
C ALA A 576 36.41 -31.22 7.26
N GLU A 577 35.34 -31.93 6.86
CA GLU A 577 35.31 -33.38 6.73
C GLU A 577 36.16 -33.90 5.56
N GLY A 578 36.57 -33.02 4.66
CA GLY A 578 37.38 -33.33 3.51
C GLY A 578 37.17 -32.34 2.36
N LEU A 579 37.54 -32.78 1.18
CA LEU A 579 37.32 -32.10 -0.08
C LEU A 579 36.43 -32.97 -0.96
N ASP A 580 35.43 -32.36 -1.59
CA ASP A 580 34.60 -33.04 -2.59
C ASP A 580 35.39 -33.32 -3.89
N GLU A 581 34.72 -33.94 -4.88
CA GLU A 581 35.27 -34.24 -6.20
C GLU A 581 35.75 -32.98 -6.96
N ASN A 582 35.19 -31.81 -6.63
CA ASN A 582 35.51 -30.50 -7.22
C ASN A 582 36.55 -29.72 -6.41
N ASN A 583 37.15 -30.32 -5.40
CA ASN A 583 38.08 -29.65 -4.47
C ASN A 583 37.47 -28.57 -3.56
N CYS A 584 36.14 -28.57 -3.39
CA CYS A 584 35.48 -27.73 -2.42
C CYS A 584 35.53 -28.40 -1.04
N LEU A 585 35.72 -27.61 0.01
CA LEU A 585 35.71 -28.09 1.39
C LEU A 585 34.30 -28.55 1.78
N VAL A 586 34.17 -29.82 2.18
CA VAL A 586 32.97 -30.32 2.85
C VAL A 586 33.13 -30.03 4.33
N VAL A 587 32.28 -29.20 4.88
CA VAL A 587 32.38 -28.66 6.24
C VAL A 587 31.17 -29.04 7.06
N CYS A 588 31.39 -29.61 8.24
CA CYS A 588 30.36 -29.71 9.26
C CYS A 588 30.23 -28.33 9.94
N ARG A 589 29.14 -27.61 9.65
CA ARG A 589 28.98 -26.21 10.09
C ARG A 589 28.59 -26.06 11.57
N SER A 590 28.11 -27.12 12.21
CA SER A 590 27.90 -27.14 13.65
C SER A 590 29.23 -27.30 14.37
N PRO A 591 29.63 -26.35 15.23
CA PRO A 591 30.91 -26.42 15.95
C PRO A 591 30.96 -27.62 16.89
N ARG A 592 32.10 -28.31 16.90
CA ARG A 592 32.42 -29.30 17.93
C ARG A 592 32.98 -28.62 19.16
N TYR A 593 32.38 -28.90 20.31
CA TYR A 593 32.84 -28.33 21.57
C TYR A 593 34.13 -28.95 22.05
N ASN A 594 34.96 -28.17 22.72
CA ASN A 594 36.24 -28.58 23.25
C ASN A 594 37.16 -29.25 22.17
N TYR A 595 37.12 -28.69 20.98
CA TYR A 595 37.82 -29.20 19.83
C TYR A 595 38.52 -28.08 19.04
N LEU A 596 39.83 -28.18 18.84
CA LEU A 596 40.57 -27.26 17.99
C LEU A 596 40.60 -27.82 16.56
N ALA A 597 39.90 -27.15 15.65
CA ALA A 597 39.84 -27.57 14.27
C ALA A 597 41.14 -27.30 13.52
N LYS A 598 41.51 -28.19 12.60
CA LYS A 598 42.66 -28.04 11.73
C LYS A 598 42.56 -26.83 10.83
N SER A 599 43.70 -26.18 10.60
CA SER A 599 43.74 -25.05 9.70
C SER A 599 43.62 -25.46 8.22
N THR A 600 43.11 -24.57 7.35
CA THR A 600 43.02 -24.81 5.90
C THR A 600 44.35 -25.22 5.26
N PRO A 601 45.52 -24.60 5.55
CA PRO A 601 46.82 -25.03 5.06
C PRO A 601 47.19 -26.47 5.48
N GLU A 602 46.89 -26.84 6.72
CA GLU A 602 47.13 -28.19 7.24
C GLU A 602 46.36 -29.27 6.47
N LEU A 603 45.06 -29.03 6.19
CA LEU A 603 44.22 -29.91 5.41
C LEU A 603 44.71 -30.07 3.95
N ILE A 604 45.12 -28.97 3.32
CA ILE A 604 45.69 -28.99 1.98
C ILE A 604 46.98 -29.79 1.95
N LEU A 605 47.88 -29.58 2.94
CA LEU A 605 49.14 -30.33 3.05
C LEU A 605 48.90 -31.84 3.32
N ASP A 606 47.94 -32.20 4.18
CA ASP A 606 47.57 -33.61 4.43
C ASP A 606 47.07 -34.28 3.13
N ARG A 607 46.25 -33.60 2.36
CA ARG A 607 45.78 -34.09 1.07
C ARG A 607 46.95 -34.24 0.07
N LEU A 608 47.75 -33.19 -0.12
CA LEU A 608 48.92 -33.26 -1.01
C LEU A 608 49.87 -34.41 -0.62
N ALA A 609 50.08 -34.60 0.66
CA ALA A 609 50.87 -35.72 1.17
C ALA A 609 50.24 -37.12 0.85
N ARG A 610 48.92 -37.20 0.76
CA ARG A 610 48.19 -38.46 0.42
C ARG A 610 48.09 -38.68 -1.09
N THR A 611 47.90 -37.64 -1.90
CA THR A 611 47.59 -37.75 -3.33
C THR A 611 48.80 -37.71 -4.24
N THR A 612 49.92 -37.09 -3.83
CA THR A 612 51.17 -37.02 -4.61
C THR A 612 52.06 -38.24 -4.41
N LYS A 613 52.95 -38.52 -5.38
CA LYS A 613 53.87 -39.66 -5.36
C LYS A 613 55.35 -39.16 -5.41
N GLY A 614 56.25 -39.98 -4.95
CA GLY A 614 57.71 -39.70 -5.04
C GLY A 614 58.22 -38.63 -4.08
N ARG A 615 59.21 -37.82 -4.51
CA ARG A 615 59.87 -36.79 -3.66
C ARG A 615 58.93 -35.69 -3.18
N GLU A 616 57.90 -35.39 -3.92
CA GLU A 616 56.91 -34.40 -3.52
C GLU A 616 56.07 -34.86 -2.33
N LYS A 617 55.71 -36.15 -2.27
CA LYS A 617 55.05 -36.74 -1.11
C LYS A 617 55.86 -36.58 0.16
N GLU A 618 57.15 -36.87 0.10
CA GLU A 618 58.05 -36.72 1.24
C GLU A 618 58.21 -35.25 1.68
N PHE A 619 58.20 -34.34 0.72
CA PHE A 619 58.23 -32.91 1.00
C PHE A 619 56.98 -32.45 1.74
N TYR A 620 55.78 -32.79 1.24
CA TYR A 620 54.52 -32.42 1.89
C TYR A 620 54.35 -33.11 3.24
N ALA A 621 54.78 -34.34 3.39
CA ALA A 621 54.75 -35.06 4.67
C ALA A 621 55.66 -34.40 5.72
N ARG A 622 56.87 -33.90 5.31
CA ARG A 622 57.74 -33.12 6.20
C ARG A 622 57.16 -31.76 6.58
N LEU A 623 56.50 -31.08 5.64
CA LEU A 623 55.82 -29.82 5.96
C LEU A 623 54.69 -30.06 6.95
N LEU A 624 53.87 -31.11 6.72
CA LEU A 624 52.74 -31.48 7.60
C LEU A 624 53.25 -31.82 9.03
N GLY A 625 54.40 -32.49 9.13
CA GLY A 625 55.02 -32.81 10.44
C GLY A 625 55.49 -31.58 11.24
N ARG A 626 55.56 -30.37 10.63
CA ARG A 626 55.86 -29.10 11.34
C ARG A 626 54.58 -28.39 11.80
N PHE A 627 53.42 -28.79 11.34
CA PHE A 627 52.11 -28.29 11.81
C PHE A 627 51.58 -29.11 13.00
N ARG A 628 52.19 -30.24 13.25
CA ARG A 628 51.96 -31.12 14.42
C ARG A 628 53.06 -30.83 15.47
#